data_6aad1845b4394e77db54cd0db874c53b
#
_entry.id   6aad1845b4394e77db54cd0db874c53b
#
_cell.length_a   1.000
_cell.length_b   1.000
_cell.length_c   1.000
_cell.angle_alpha   90.00
_cell.angle_beta   90.00
_cell.angle_gamma   90.00
#
_symmetry.space_group_name_H-M   'P 1'
#
loop_
_entity.id
_entity.type
_entity.pdbx_description
1 polymer ?
#
loop_
_entity_poly.entity_id
_entity_poly.type
_entity_poly.pdbx_seq_one_letter_code
_entity_poly.pdbx_strand_id
1 'polypeptide(L)'
;MKKPLRWLASLLHLRRQARFVAWVLPNRYWYRAALAMCRLQAALNGSLGGNRVLTEAVMLDHWLWELTAVGPFPIPWTLKGMDVTETTDPKIGTVYCWIHEPLVEFPMRPFIERGHAKAIVVAHRGRIVDGDRYMVFGMSDRLVAIPADRYALGRAKRLLSEGTSIVCLADEHLGGPLQPFVLQIAARVGARVVFQWAKRRPDGTIEVTVMNAPRPYCETAEAVRENLAFLRAAQQRALVALGLPDQEAT
;
A
#
# COMPACT_ATOMS: atom_id res chain seq x y z
N MET A 1 28.73 6.82 2.37
CA MET A 1 28.63 5.40 2.02
C MET A 1 28.33 4.42 3.19
N LYS A 2 28.07 4.84 4.45
CA LYS A 2 27.78 3.92 5.58
C LYS A 2 26.29 3.66 5.87
N LYS A 3 25.35 4.41 5.26
CA LYS A 3 23.91 4.26 5.52
C LYS A 3 23.25 3.00 4.94
N PRO A 4 23.54 2.54 3.70
CA PRO A 4 22.86 1.37 3.11
C PRO A 4 23.26 0.05 3.79
N LEU A 5 24.49 -0.08 4.29
CA LEU A 5 24.95 -1.29 4.97
C LEU A 5 24.29 -1.50 6.34
N ARG A 6 24.01 -0.42 7.08
CA ARG A 6 23.28 -0.49 8.35
C ARG A 6 21.82 -0.87 8.13
N TRP A 7 21.20 -0.41 7.06
CA TRP A 7 19.83 -0.75 6.70
C TRP A 7 19.70 -2.24 6.29
N LEU A 8 20.62 -2.73 5.43
CA LEU A 8 20.70 -4.15 5.06
C LEU A 8 20.96 -5.06 6.28
N ALA A 9 21.83 -4.67 7.18
CA ALA A 9 22.09 -5.41 8.41
C ALA A 9 20.85 -5.44 9.33
N SER A 10 20.08 -4.35 9.40
CA SER A 10 18.83 -4.31 10.17
C SER A 10 17.74 -5.21 9.58
N LEU A 11 17.62 -5.28 8.24
CA LEU A 11 16.66 -6.17 7.56
C LEU A 11 17.00 -7.66 7.76
N LEU A 12 18.26 -8.04 7.63
CA LEU A 12 18.70 -9.41 7.90
C LEU A 12 18.45 -9.80 9.37
N HIS A 13 18.61 -8.86 10.28
CA HIS A 13 18.31 -9.05 11.69
C HIS A 13 16.81 -9.21 11.93
N LEU A 14 15.98 -8.41 11.25
CA LEU A 14 14.53 -8.43 11.35
C LEU A 14 13.93 -9.77 10.92
N ARG A 15 14.40 -10.33 9.80
CA ARG A 15 13.97 -11.65 9.33
C ARG A 15 14.26 -12.76 10.34
N ARG A 16 15.40 -12.70 11.02
CA ARG A 16 15.73 -13.65 12.10
C ARG A 16 14.84 -13.46 13.32
N GLN A 17 14.57 -12.22 13.69
CA GLN A 17 13.66 -11.89 14.80
C GLN A 17 12.23 -12.37 14.49
N ALA A 18 11.71 -12.14 13.27
CA ALA A 18 10.39 -12.59 12.85
C ALA A 18 10.28 -14.13 12.91
N ARG A 19 11.28 -14.85 12.42
CA ARG A 19 11.34 -16.32 12.54
C ARG A 19 11.39 -16.79 13.99
N PHE A 20 12.13 -16.11 14.84
CA PHE A 20 12.19 -16.43 16.27
C PHE A 20 10.83 -16.21 16.93
N VAL A 21 10.16 -15.08 16.67
CA VAL A 21 8.79 -14.79 17.15
C VAL A 21 7.82 -15.87 16.68
N ALA A 22 7.91 -16.26 15.41
CA ALA A 22 7.05 -17.29 14.84
C ALA A 22 7.30 -18.69 15.43
N TRP A 23 8.53 -18.97 15.82
CA TRP A 23 8.89 -20.23 16.47
C TRP A 23 8.43 -20.30 17.93
N VAL A 24 8.51 -19.17 18.67
CA VAL A 24 8.22 -19.14 20.11
C VAL A 24 6.74 -18.90 20.41
N LEU A 25 6.02 -18.15 19.57
CA LEU A 25 4.66 -17.71 19.84
C LEU A 25 3.65 -18.32 18.86
N PRO A 26 2.43 -18.70 19.35
CA PRO A 26 1.32 -19.00 18.47
C PRO A 26 0.99 -17.81 17.56
N ASN A 27 0.57 -18.08 16.31
CA ASN A 27 0.35 -17.08 15.27
C ASN A 27 -0.63 -15.95 15.65
N ARG A 28 -1.62 -16.23 16.51
CA ARG A 28 -2.57 -15.24 17.05
C ARG A 28 -1.91 -14.10 17.84
N TYR A 29 -0.66 -14.28 18.27
CA TYR A 29 0.10 -13.27 19.02
C TYR A 29 1.15 -12.54 18.16
N TRP A 30 1.40 -12.98 16.93
CA TRP A 30 2.47 -12.41 16.10
C TRP A 30 2.27 -10.92 15.83
N TYR A 31 1.03 -10.49 15.56
CA TYR A 31 0.75 -9.08 15.35
C TYR A 31 1.06 -8.22 16.59
N ARG A 32 0.67 -8.70 17.77
CA ARG A 32 0.97 -7.99 19.04
C ARG A 32 2.46 -7.95 19.32
N ALA A 33 3.19 -9.02 19.05
CA ALA A 33 4.64 -9.06 19.17
C ALA A 33 5.31 -8.07 18.20
N ALA A 34 4.88 -8.04 16.94
CA ALA A 34 5.36 -7.06 15.96
C ALA A 34 5.15 -5.62 16.43
N LEU A 35 3.95 -5.28 16.91
CA LEU A 35 3.66 -3.94 17.46
C LEU A 35 4.58 -3.58 18.64
N ALA A 36 4.79 -4.51 19.59
CA ALA A 36 5.66 -4.28 20.73
C ALA A 36 7.10 -4.04 20.28
N MET A 37 7.62 -4.84 19.35
CA MET A 37 8.96 -4.69 18.80
C MET A 37 9.13 -3.37 18.01
N CYS A 38 8.13 -2.98 17.22
CA CYS A 38 8.16 -1.70 16.51
C CYS A 38 8.23 -0.52 17.48
N ARG A 39 7.43 -0.54 18.55
CA ARG A 39 7.45 0.50 19.60
C ARG A 39 8.79 0.58 20.31
N LEU A 40 9.39 -0.57 20.63
CA LEU A 40 10.72 -0.63 21.25
C LEU A 40 11.78 -0.06 20.31
N GLN A 41 11.80 -0.49 19.05
CA GLN A 41 12.75 0.00 18.06
C GLN A 41 12.59 1.50 17.80
N ALA A 42 11.34 1.99 17.73
CA ALA A 42 11.05 3.41 17.58
C ALA A 42 11.49 4.23 18.80
N ALA A 43 11.30 3.70 20.02
CA ALA A 43 11.77 4.35 21.24
C ALA A 43 13.29 4.44 21.28
N LEU A 44 14.00 3.36 20.93
CA LEU A 44 15.47 3.34 20.84
C LEU A 44 15.99 4.31 19.78
N ASN A 45 15.37 4.33 18.60
CA ASN A 45 15.74 5.28 17.55
C ASN A 45 15.50 6.74 17.99
N GLY A 46 14.38 7.00 18.65
CA GLY A 46 14.04 8.32 19.18
C GLY A 46 15.05 8.79 20.25
N SER A 47 15.54 7.89 21.12
CA SER A 47 16.58 8.21 22.10
C SER A 47 17.92 8.59 21.47
N LEU A 48 18.15 8.20 20.22
CA LEU A 48 19.32 8.52 19.41
C LEU A 48 19.09 9.71 18.46
N GLY A 49 18.02 10.49 18.67
CA GLY A 49 17.67 11.65 17.84
C GLY A 49 16.99 11.32 16.52
N GLY A 50 16.53 10.09 16.32
CA GLY A 50 15.80 9.69 15.11
C GLY A 50 14.30 9.99 15.18
N ASN A 51 13.62 9.96 14.02
CA ASN A 51 12.17 10.13 13.93
C ASN A 51 11.44 8.86 14.41
N ARG A 52 10.88 8.94 15.63
CA ARG A 52 10.19 7.83 16.29
C ARG A 52 8.93 7.41 15.53
N VAL A 53 8.13 8.37 15.07
CA VAL A 53 6.84 8.09 14.41
C VAL A 53 7.07 7.36 13.08
N LEU A 54 7.97 7.89 12.25
CA LEU A 54 8.34 7.27 10.98
C LEU A 54 8.93 5.87 11.20
N THR A 55 9.82 5.72 12.19
CA THR A 55 10.43 4.42 12.49
C THR A 55 9.40 3.39 12.88
N GLU A 56 8.45 3.73 13.78
CA GLU A 56 7.40 2.79 14.20
C GLU A 56 6.53 2.37 13.02
N ALA A 57 6.14 3.31 12.16
CA ALA A 57 5.28 3.07 11.02
C ALA A 57 5.95 2.18 9.96
N VAL A 58 7.19 2.50 9.56
CA VAL A 58 7.96 1.73 8.56
C VAL A 58 8.33 0.35 9.09
N MET A 59 8.73 0.25 10.37
CA MET A 59 9.08 -1.05 10.96
C MET A 59 7.87 -1.98 11.06
N LEU A 60 6.66 -1.46 11.30
CA LEU A 60 5.46 -2.28 11.30
C LEU A 60 5.22 -2.94 9.94
N ASP A 61 5.32 -2.19 8.85
CA ASP A 61 5.19 -2.72 7.49
C ASP A 61 6.18 -3.87 7.24
N HIS A 62 7.44 -3.66 7.61
CA HIS A 62 8.48 -4.70 7.48
C HIS A 62 8.22 -5.93 8.36
N TRP A 63 7.78 -5.74 9.61
CA TRP A 63 7.44 -6.86 10.48
C TRP A 63 6.29 -7.69 9.95
N LEU A 64 5.23 -7.03 9.47
CA LEU A 64 4.09 -7.72 8.86
C LEU A 64 4.53 -8.53 7.65
N TRP A 65 5.39 -7.96 6.82
CA TRP A 65 5.94 -8.63 5.66
C TRP A 65 6.74 -9.89 6.03
N GLU A 66 7.70 -9.77 6.95
CA GLU A 66 8.54 -10.90 7.35
C GLU A 66 7.77 -12.01 8.07
N LEU A 67 6.78 -11.67 8.90
CA LEU A 67 5.93 -12.66 9.56
C LEU A 67 5.02 -13.40 8.58
N THR A 68 4.45 -12.71 7.60
CA THR A 68 3.61 -13.36 6.58
C THR A 68 4.40 -14.27 5.66
N ALA A 69 5.68 -14.04 5.48
CA ALA A 69 6.58 -14.96 4.77
C ALA A 69 6.82 -16.28 5.55
N VAL A 70 6.57 -16.29 6.87
CA VAL A 70 6.62 -17.51 7.69
C VAL A 70 5.32 -18.28 7.67
N GLY A 71 4.18 -17.58 7.66
CA GLY A 71 2.85 -18.17 7.61
C GLY A 71 1.72 -17.18 7.86
N PRO A 72 0.48 -17.59 7.62
CA PRO A 72 -0.67 -16.73 7.83
C PRO A 72 -0.90 -16.45 9.32
N PHE A 73 -1.29 -15.23 9.65
CA PHE A 73 -1.70 -14.85 10.99
C PHE A 73 -2.77 -13.74 10.95
N PRO A 74 -3.62 -13.66 11.99
CA PRO A 74 -4.67 -12.67 12.04
C PRO A 74 -4.08 -11.26 12.27
N ILE A 75 -4.42 -10.33 11.39
CA ILE A 75 -4.16 -8.91 11.55
C ILE A 75 -5.50 -8.23 11.72
N PRO A 76 -5.77 -7.54 12.83
CA PRO A 76 -7.05 -6.86 13.03
C PRO A 76 -7.17 -5.67 12.10
N TRP A 77 -8.26 -5.62 11.33
CA TRP A 77 -8.53 -4.49 10.44
C TRP A 77 -10.02 -4.18 10.33
N THR A 78 -10.32 -2.96 9.93
CA THR A 78 -11.68 -2.47 9.70
C THR A 78 -11.75 -1.72 8.40
N LEU A 79 -12.91 -1.76 7.73
CA LEU A 79 -13.18 -0.97 6.55
C LEU A 79 -13.94 0.29 6.94
N LYS A 80 -13.51 1.44 6.38
CA LYS A 80 -14.19 2.72 6.49
C LYS A 80 -14.54 3.25 5.10
N GLY A 81 -15.74 3.79 4.98
CA GLY A 81 -16.24 4.33 3.72
C GLY A 81 -16.94 3.28 2.89
N MET A 82 -16.64 3.22 1.61
CA MET A 82 -17.36 2.35 0.65
C MET A 82 -16.93 0.89 0.78
N ASP A 83 -17.86 -0.03 0.60
CA ASP A 83 -17.51 -1.42 0.37
C ASP A 83 -16.87 -1.55 -1.02
N VAL A 84 -15.77 -2.32 -1.08
CA VAL A 84 -15.07 -2.56 -2.34
C VAL A 84 -15.95 -3.26 -3.37
N THR A 85 -16.99 -3.98 -2.93
CA THR A 85 -17.97 -4.64 -3.80
C THR A 85 -18.86 -3.62 -4.54
N GLU A 86 -19.14 -2.48 -3.90
CA GLU A 86 -19.99 -1.41 -4.46
C GLU A 86 -19.24 -0.55 -5.47
N THR A 87 -17.92 -0.67 -5.53
CA THR A 87 -17.05 0.15 -6.39
C THR A 87 -16.70 -0.51 -7.71
N THR A 88 -17.02 -1.79 -7.87
CA THR A 88 -16.66 -2.57 -9.06
C THR A 88 -17.74 -2.44 -10.12
N ASP A 89 -17.38 -1.95 -11.32
CA ASP A 89 -18.19 -2.05 -12.52
C ASP A 89 -17.81 -3.33 -13.27
N PRO A 90 -18.76 -4.25 -13.54
CA PRO A 90 -18.46 -5.49 -14.25
C PRO A 90 -18.14 -5.31 -15.73
N LYS A 91 -18.47 -4.15 -16.30
CA LYS A 91 -18.23 -3.84 -17.72
C LYS A 91 -16.91 -3.13 -17.94
N ILE A 92 -16.58 -2.22 -17.05
CA ILE A 92 -15.35 -1.42 -17.10
C ILE A 92 -14.70 -1.54 -15.73
N GLY A 93 -13.44 -1.95 -15.71
CA GLY A 93 -12.68 -2.07 -14.45
C GLY A 93 -12.59 -0.74 -13.70
N THR A 94 -12.38 -0.84 -12.39
CA THR A 94 -12.20 0.32 -11.51
C THR A 94 -10.70 0.53 -11.25
N VAL A 95 -10.26 1.76 -11.24
CA VAL A 95 -8.91 2.14 -10.82
C VAL A 95 -8.91 2.43 -9.33
N TYR A 96 -8.24 1.60 -8.55
CA TYR A 96 -7.97 1.83 -7.14
C TYR A 96 -6.58 2.46 -7.02
N CYS A 97 -6.54 3.68 -6.52
CA CYS A 97 -5.33 4.49 -6.49
C CYS A 97 -5.06 5.03 -5.09
N TRP A 98 -3.80 5.05 -4.70
CA TRP A 98 -3.32 5.69 -3.47
C TRP A 98 -1.87 6.13 -3.59
N ILE A 99 -1.29 6.59 -2.52
CA ILE A 99 0.09 7.09 -2.42
C ILE A 99 0.95 6.15 -1.57
N HIS A 100 2.27 6.24 -1.70
CA HIS A 100 3.18 5.57 -0.80
C HIS A 100 3.10 6.16 0.61
N GLU A 101 2.67 5.33 1.53
CA GLU A 101 2.68 5.57 2.98
C GLU A 101 3.00 4.25 3.69
N PRO A 102 3.35 4.27 4.97
CA PRO A 102 3.47 3.02 5.72
C PRO A 102 2.19 2.19 5.63
N LEU A 103 2.34 0.87 5.53
CA LEU A 103 1.25 -0.07 5.24
C LEU A 103 0.71 0.03 3.80
N VAL A 104 1.54 0.47 2.86
CA VAL A 104 1.19 0.74 1.45
C VAL A 104 0.48 -0.42 0.73
N GLU A 105 0.70 -1.65 1.15
CA GLU A 105 0.06 -2.83 0.54
C GLU A 105 -1.20 -3.27 1.25
N PHE A 106 -1.44 -2.75 2.46
CA PHE A 106 -2.59 -3.16 3.26
C PHE A 106 -3.94 -2.80 2.64
N PRO A 107 -4.10 -1.68 1.90
CA PRO A 107 -5.33 -1.37 1.17
C PRO A 107 -5.78 -2.46 0.19
N MET A 108 -4.89 -3.34 -0.27
CA MET A 108 -5.24 -4.46 -1.14
C MET A 108 -5.92 -5.62 -0.41
N ARG A 109 -5.78 -5.72 0.90
CA ARG A 109 -6.28 -6.83 1.70
C ARG A 109 -7.81 -7.04 1.61
N PRO A 110 -8.67 -6.01 1.68
CA PRO A 110 -10.11 -6.17 1.53
C PRO A 110 -10.51 -6.85 0.22
N PHE A 111 -9.82 -6.52 -0.87
CA PHE A 111 -10.09 -7.14 -2.18
C PHE A 111 -9.76 -8.63 -2.18
N ILE A 112 -8.62 -9.00 -1.62
CA ILE A 112 -8.16 -10.39 -1.58
C ILE A 112 -9.07 -11.22 -0.70
N GLU A 113 -9.39 -10.76 0.51
CA GLU A 113 -10.22 -11.48 1.46
C GLU A 113 -11.68 -11.62 0.99
N ARG A 114 -12.23 -10.59 0.34
CA ARG A 114 -13.62 -10.58 -0.14
C ARG A 114 -13.82 -11.15 -1.55
N GLY A 115 -12.75 -11.53 -2.22
CA GLY A 115 -12.84 -12.18 -3.52
C GLY A 115 -13.10 -11.27 -4.72
N HIS A 116 -13.03 -9.97 -4.55
CA HIS A 116 -13.35 -8.99 -5.59
C HIS A 116 -12.15 -8.51 -6.40
N ALA A 117 -10.94 -8.82 -5.98
CA ALA A 117 -9.77 -8.29 -6.65
C ALA A 117 -9.24 -9.24 -7.71
N LYS A 118 -9.55 -8.95 -8.91
CA LYS A 118 -8.64 -9.18 -10.03
C LYS A 118 -7.70 -7.98 -10.18
N ALA A 119 -7.44 -7.28 -9.08
CA ALA A 119 -6.65 -6.07 -9.08
C ALA A 119 -5.21 -6.38 -9.46
N ILE A 120 -4.64 -5.52 -10.25
CA ILE A 120 -3.31 -5.67 -10.80
C ILE A 120 -2.47 -4.53 -10.28
N VAL A 121 -1.33 -4.88 -9.74
CA VAL A 121 -0.36 -3.92 -9.21
C VAL A 121 0.80 -3.82 -10.16
N VAL A 122 1.26 -2.62 -10.42
CA VAL A 122 2.57 -2.41 -11.04
C VAL A 122 3.61 -2.63 -9.95
N ALA A 123 4.23 -3.80 -9.96
CA ALA A 123 4.92 -4.31 -8.80
C ALA A 123 6.43 -4.29 -8.91
N HIS A 124 7.03 -4.18 -7.76
CA HIS A 124 8.43 -4.54 -7.58
C HIS A 124 8.61 -6.05 -7.83
N ARG A 125 9.55 -6.45 -8.69
CA ARG A 125 9.77 -7.86 -9.11
C ARG A 125 9.93 -8.85 -7.95
N GLY A 126 10.44 -8.42 -6.79
CA GLY A 126 10.66 -9.28 -5.63
C GLY A 126 9.39 -9.79 -4.91
N ARG A 127 8.20 -9.35 -5.35
CA ARG A 127 6.90 -9.76 -4.78
C ARG A 127 6.04 -10.54 -5.76
N ILE A 128 6.56 -10.80 -6.95
CA ILE A 128 5.90 -11.62 -7.95
C ILE A 128 6.27 -13.08 -7.69
N VAL A 129 5.26 -13.92 -7.55
CA VAL A 129 5.38 -15.36 -7.38
C VAL A 129 4.67 -16.06 -8.54
N ASP A 130 5.08 -17.27 -8.87
CA ASP A 130 4.48 -18.11 -9.93
C ASP A 130 4.32 -17.38 -11.29
N GLY A 131 5.30 -16.53 -11.63
CA GLY A 131 5.39 -15.84 -12.91
C GLY A 131 4.66 -14.51 -13.00
N ASP A 132 3.43 -14.38 -12.51
CA ASP A 132 2.61 -13.17 -12.63
C ASP A 132 1.73 -12.84 -11.42
N ARG A 133 1.75 -13.66 -10.38
CA ARG A 133 0.98 -13.39 -9.16
C ARG A 133 1.72 -12.47 -8.20
N TYR A 134 1.02 -11.49 -7.69
CA TYR A 134 1.57 -10.57 -6.69
C TYR A 134 1.19 -11.00 -5.29
N MET A 135 2.18 -11.18 -4.43
CA MET A 135 1.97 -11.58 -3.04
C MET A 135 1.78 -10.35 -2.14
N VAL A 136 0.67 -10.33 -1.42
CA VAL A 136 0.36 -9.32 -0.39
C VAL A 136 0.14 -10.03 0.93
N PHE A 137 1.00 -9.78 1.89
CA PHE A 137 0.91 -10.36 3.25
C PHE A 137 0.55 -11.85 3.26
N GLY A 138 1.26 -12.64 2.43
CA GLY A 138 1.07 -14.10 2.34
C GLY A 138 -0.12 -14.55 1.48
N MET A 139 -0.82 -13.65 0.82
CA MET A 139 -1.94 -13.94 -0.08
C MET A 139 -1.59 -13.54 -1.51
N SER A 140 -1.69 -14.46 -2.47
CA SER A 140 -1.29 -14.19 -3.87
C SER A 140 -2.29 -14.63 -4.94
N ASP A 141 -3.25 -15.46 -4.59
CA ASP A 141 -4.08 -16.20 -5.54
C ASP A 141 -5.04 -15.35 -6.37
N ARG A 142 -5.17 -14.06 -6.09
CA ARG A 142 -6.14 -13.17 -6.74
C ARG A 142 -5.55 -11.91 -7.36
N LEU A 143 -4.25 -11.67 -7.19
CA LEU A 143 -3.58 -10.49 -7.69
C LEU A 143 -2.60 -10.85 -8.81
N VAL A 144 -2.86 -10.35 -10.01
CA VAL A 144 -1.96 -10.48 -11.15
C VAL A 144 -1.07 -9.24 -11.23
N ALA A 145 0.24 -9.43 -11.32
CA ALA A 145 1.20 -8.35 -11.44
C ALA A 145 1.36 -7.89 -12.88
N ILE A 146 1.26 -6.59 -13.12
CA ILE A 146 1.72 -5.97 -14.36
C ILE A 146 3.17 -5.53 -14.12
N PRO A 147 4.16 -6.12 -14.79
CA PRO A 147 5.53 -5.65 -14.71
C PRO A 147 5.63 -4.18 -15.14
N ALA A 148 6.38 -3.37 -14.40
CA ALA A 148 6.63 -1.96 -14.70
C ALA A 148 7.64 -1.81 -15.85
N ASP A 149 7.20 -2.14 -17.06
CA ASP A 149 7.95 -1.98 -18.30
C ASP A 149 7.23 -1.01 -19.26
N ARG A 150 7.83 -0.77 -20.41
CA ARG A 150 7.28 0.13 -21.46
C ARG A 150 5.86 -0.23 -21.95
N TYR A 151 5.39 -1.45 -21.68
CA TYR A 151 4.07 -1.94 -22.09
C TYR A 151 3.04 -1.93 -20.95
N ALA A 152 3.45 -1.58 -19.72
CA ALA A 152 2.60 -1.62 -18.54
C ALA A 152 1.29 -0.83 -18.73
N LEU A 153 1.38 0.37 -19.28
CA LEU A 153 0.21 1.23 -19.51
C LEU A 153 -0.77 0.64 -20.54
N GLY A 154 -0.24 0.04 -21.61
CA GLY A 154 -1.07 -0.64 -22.62
C GLY A 154 -1.80 -1.85 -22.05
N ARG A 155 -1.13 -2.65 -21.23
CA ARG A 155 -1.72 -3.79 -20.52
C ARG A 155 -2.78 -3.33 -19.52
N ALA A 156 -2.48 -2.30 -18.74
CA ALA A 156 -3.42 -1.70 -17.79
C ALA A 156 -4.70 -1.22 -18.48
N LYS A 157 -4.56 -0.48 -19.57
CA LYS A 157 -5.69 -0.01 -20.39
C LYS A 157 -6.55 -1.16 -20.89
N ARG A 158 -5.94 -2.19 -21.47
CA ARG A 158 -6.65 -3.38 -21.98
C ARG A 158 -7.47 -4.05 -20.88
N LEU A 159 -6.84 -4.34 -19.74
CA LEU A 159 -7.48 -5.02 -18.62
C LEU A 159 -8.65 -4.21 -18.03
N LEU A 160 -8.49 -2.89 -17.90
CA LEU A 160 -9.61 -2.01 -17.51
C LEU A 160 -10.77 -2.09 -18.49
N SER A 161 -10.49 -2.06 -19.80
CA SER A 161 -11.53 -2.17 -20.83
C SER A 161 -12.21 -3.55 -20.86
N GLU A 162 -11.57 -4.58 -20.30
CA GLU A 162 -12.11 -5.95 -20.14
C GLU A 162 -12.82 -6.14 -18.78
N GLY A 163 -13.05 -5.07 -18.01
CA GLY A 163 -13.71 -5.11 -16.71
C GLY A 163 -12.80 -5.53 -15.54
N THR A 164 -11.49 -5.65 -15.77
CA THR A 164 -10.53 -5.97 -14.71
C THR A 164 -10.12 -4.71 -13.96
N SER A 165 -10.35 -4.66 -12.66
CA SER A 165 -9.94 -3.54 -11.82
C SER A 165 -8.43 -3.51 -11.60
N ILE A 166 -7.86 -2.31 -11.56
CA ILE A 166 -6.42 -2.08 -11.39
C ILE A 166 -6.16 -1.37 -10.08
N VAL A 167 -5.15 -1.88 -9.40
CA VAL A 167 -4.55 -1.26 -8.20
C VAL A 167 -3.24 -0.62 -8.59
N CYS A 168 -3.02 0.62 -8.18
CA CYS A 168 -1.79 1.35 -8.50
C CYS A 168 -1.46 2.41 -7.46
N LEU A 169 -0.21 2.80 -7.43
CA LEU A 169 0.28 3.94 -6.67
C LEU A 169 0.40 5.16 -7.58
N ALA A 170 0.04 6.32 -7.04
CA ALA A 170 0.15 7.59 -7.76
C ALA A 170 1.57 8.17 -7.73
N ASP A 171 2.45 7.65 -6.89
CA ASP A 171 3.84 8.04 -6.72
C ASP A 171 4.77 6.82 -6.75
N GLU A 172 6.07 7.06 -6.89
CA GLU A 172 7.07 5.97 -6.93
C GLU A 172 7.64 5.61 -5.55
N HIS A 173 7.55 6.53 -4.60
CA HIS A 173 8.05 6.37 -3.24
C HIS A 173 7.40 7.40 -2.31
N LEU A 174 7.52 7.19 -1.01
CA LEU A 174 6.99 8.10 0.02
C LEU A 174 7.47 9.55 -0.22
N GLY A 175 6.52 10.46 -0.43
CA GLY A 175 6.80 11.86 -0.76
C GLY A 175 7.30 12.11 -2.17
N GLY A 176 7.30 11.11 -3.04
CA GLY A 176 7.68 11.26 -4.43
C GLY A 176 6.68 12.07 -5.26
N PRO A 177 7.06 12.50 -6.48
CA PRO A 177 6.17 13.24 -7.36
C PRO A 177 4.98 12.38 -7.77
N LEU A 178 3.79 12.98 -7.75
CA LEU A 178 2.58 12.30 -8.21
C LEU A 178 2.56 12.17 -9.73
N GLN A 179 2.25 10.97 -10.19
CA GLN A 179 2.21 10.62 -11.61
C GLN A 179 0.77 10.62 -12.12
N PRO A 180 0.41 11.45 -13.12
CA PRO A 180 -0.96 11.56 -13.61
C PRO A 180 -1.41 10.37 -14.48
N PHE A 181 -0.48 9.52 -14.93
CA PHE A 181 -0.73 8.53 -15.99
C PHE A 181 -1.87 7.56 -15.64
N VAL A 182 -2.01 7.19 -14.38
CA VAL A 182 -3.06 6.29 -13.91
C VAL A 182 -4.45 6.91 -14.07
N LEU A 183 -4.60 8.17 -13.66
CA LEU A 183 -5.84 8.91 -13.81
C LEU A 183 -6.16 9.19 -15.29
N GLN A 184 -5.12 9.43 -16.09
CA GLN A 184 -5.26 9.60 -17.54
C GLN A 184 -5.71 8.31 -18.25
N ILE A 185 -5.24 7.13 -17.79
CA ILE A 185 -5.73 5.84 -18.33
C ILE A 185 -7.18 5.65 -17.96
N ALA A 186 -7.56 5.89 -16.69
CA ALA A 186 -8.95 5.81 -16.26
C ALA A 186 -9.85 6.70 -17.13
N ALA A 187 -9.43 7.94 -17.38
CA ALA A 187 -10.12 8.87 -18.26
C ALA A 187 -10.35 8.30 -19.68
N ARG A 188 -9.31 7.71 -20.27
CA ARG A 188 -9.36 7.19 -21.67
C ARG A 188 -10.28 5.99 -21.85
N VAL A 189 -10.57 5.24 -20.79
CA VAL A 189 -11.45 4.06 -20.84
C VAL A 189 -12.79 4.29 -20.15
N GLY A 190 -13.00 5.47 -19.55
CA GLY A 190 -14.20 5.78 -18.78
C GLY A 190 -14.27 5.02 -17.44
N ALA A 191 -13.13 4.55 -16.93
CA ALA A 191 -13.07 3.80 -15.69
C ALA A 191 -13.30 4.69 -14.46
N ARG A 192 -14.01 4.16 -13.46
CA ARG A 192 -14.18 4.80 -12.17
C ARG A 192 -12.85 4.84 -11.41
N VAL A 193 -12.59 5.93 -10.72
CA VAL A 193 -11.44 6.10 -9.84
C VAL A 193 -11.90 6.08 -8.39
N VAL A 194 -11.24 5.25 -7.60
CA VAL A 194 -11.46 5.09 -6.16
C VAL A 194 -10.14 5.31 -5.45
N PHE A 195 -10.13 6.11 -4.41
CA PHE A 195 -8.99 6.32 -3.56
C PHE A 195 -9.06 5.43 -2.33
N GLN A 196 -7.90 4.95 -1.90
CA GLN A 196 -7.81 4.12 -0.71
C GLN A 196 -6.47 4.31 0.01
N TRP A 197 -6.45 4.06 1.29
CA TRP A 197 -5.26 4.06 2.14
C TRP A 197 -5.50 3.25 3.41
N ALA A 198 -4.42 2.93 4.11
CA ALA A 198 -4.48 2.23 5.38
C ALA A 198 -3.80 3.05 6.49
N LYS A 199 -4.42 3.09 7.65
CA LYS A 199 -3.88 3.78 8.82
C LYS A 199 -4.00 2.89 10.04
N ARG A 200 -2.93 2.79 10.82
CA ARG A 200 -2.99 2.14 12.12
C ARG A 200 -3.65 3.05 13.15
N ARG A 201 -4.65 2.54 13.85
CA ARG A 201 -5.33 3.21 14.97
C ARG A 201 -4.52 3.04 16.27
N PRO A 202 -4.76 3.86 17.29
CA PRO A 202 -4.08 3.76 18.58
C PRO A 202 -4.24 2.39 19.26
N ASP A 203 -5.39 1.72 19.08
CA ASP A 203 -5.66 0.37 19.59
C ASP A 203 -4.89 -0.74 18.84
N GLY A 204 -4.18 -0.39 17.78
CA GLY A 204 -3.44 -1.31 16.93
C GLY A 204 -4.22 -1.83 15.73
N THR A 205 -5.53 -1.62 15.63
CA THR A 205 -6.33 -2.01 14.47
C THR A 205 -5.90 -1.22 13.25
N ILE A 206 -5.84 -1.87 12.08
CA ILE A 206 -5.58 -1.19 10.81
C ILE A 206 -6.91 -0.79 10.19
N GLU A 207 -7.14 0.50 10.04
CA GLU A 207 -8.29 1.05 9.33
C GLU A 207 -7.94 1.20 7.85
N VAL A 208 -8.66 0.51 6.97
CA VAL A 208 -8.60 0.70 5.53
C VAL A 208 -9.73 1.63 5.12
N THR A 209 -9.41 2.77 4.55
CA THR A 209 -10.39 3.71 4.02
C THR A 209 -10.51 3.53 2.52
N VAL A 210 -11.76 3.45 2.02
CA VAL A 210 -12.07 3.38 0.60
C VAL A 210 -13.10 4.46 0.30
N MET A 211 -12.84 5.32 -0.68
CA MET A 211 -13.74 6.40 -1.07
C MET A 211 -13.65 6.70 -2.56
N ASN A 212 -14.71 7.25 -3.13
CA ASN A 212 -14.63 7.80 -4.48
C ASN A 212 -13.57 8.91 -4.54
N ALA A 213 -12.85 8.99 -5.66
CA ALA A 213 -12.12 10.20 -5.99
C ALA A 213 -13.10 11.42 -6.04
N PRO A 214 -12.65 12.65 -5.79
CA PRO A 214 -13.48 13.85 -5.93
C PRO A 214 -14.20 13.91 -7.29
N ARG A 215 -13.53 13.46 -8.33
CA ARG A 215 -14.09 13.22 -9.66
C ARG A 215 -13.95 11.73 -9.99
N PRO A 216 -14.96 10.90 -9.67
CA PRO A 216 -14.89 9.44 -9.85
C PRO A 216 -14.64 9.03 -11.31
N TYR A 217 -15.10 9.81 -12.27
CA TYR A 217 -14.82 9.65 -13.69
C TYR A 217 -13.96 10.82 -14.16
N CYS A 218 -12.76 10.52 -14.65
CA CYS A 218 -11.78 11.53 -15.06
C CYS A 218 -11.98 11.97 -16.53
N GLU A 219 -13.20 12.34 -16.93
CA GLU A 219 -13.54 12.63 -18.33
C GLU A 219 -12.83 13.85 -18.92
N THR A 220 -12.32 14.74 -18.06
CA THR A 220 -11.64 15.98 -18.48
C THR A 220 -10.26 16.10 -17.84
N ALA A 221 -9.40 16.91 -18.46
CA ALA A 221 -8.10 17.25 -17.87
C ALA A 221 -8.23 17.98 -16.53
N GLU A 222 -9.33 18.70 -16.33
CA GLU A 222 -9.62 19.36 -15.07
C GLU A 222 -9.93 18.35 -13.97
N ALA A 223 -10.77 17.34 -14.25
CA ALA A 223 -11.06 16.26 -13.32
C ALA A 223 -9.78 15.49 -12.89
N VAL A 224 -8.85 15.27 -13.83
CA VAL A 224 -7.55 14.68 -13.52
C VAL A 224 -6.74 15.60 -12.57
N ARG A 225 -6.71 16.92 -12.82
CA ARG A 225 -6.03 17.88 -11.96
C ARG A 225 -6.63 17.95 -10.55
N GLU A 226 -7.95 17.97 -10.42
CA GLU A 226 -8.64 17.97 -9.12
C GLU A 226 -8.31 16.71 -8.31
N ASN A 227 -8.33 15.54 -8.94
CA ASN A 227 -7.97 14.28 -8.31
C ASN A 227 -6.50 14.25 -7.87
N LEU A 228 -5.58 14.77 -8.69
CA LEU A 228 -4.16 14.90 -8.32
C LEU A 228 -3.96 15.89 -7.17
N ALA A 229 -4.67 17.01 -7.16
CA ALA A 229 -4.61 17.98 -6.06
C ALA A 229 -5.07 17.35 -4.75
N PHE A 230 -6.13 16.54 -4.78
CA PHE A 230 -6.59 15.79 -3.60
C PHE A 230 -5.53 14.81 -3.11
N LEU A 231 -4.92 14.02 -4.01
CA LEU A 231 -3.85 13.06 -3.65
C LEU A 231 -2.62 13.80 -3.09
N ARG A 232 -2.25 14.95 -3.65
CA ARG A 232 -1.15 15.77 -3.13
C ARG A 232 -1.42 16.25 -1.71
N ALA A 233 -2.63 16.76 -1.45
CA ALA A 233 -3.02 17.15 -0.11
C ALA A 233 -3.07 15.97 0.87
N ALA A 234 -3.43 14.76 0.41
CA ALA A 234 -3.38 13.55 1.22
C ALA A 234 -1.93 13.14 1.53
N GLN A 235 -1.05 13.16 0.53
CA GLN A 235 0.38 12.89 0.68
C GLN A 235 1.03 13.84 1.70
N GLN A 236 0.73 15.12 1.60
CA GLN A 236 1.23 16.14 2.51
C GLN A 236 0.80 15.86 3.95
N ARG A 237 -0.49 15.56 4.16
CA ARG A 237 -0.98 15.17 5.50
C ARG A 237 -0.29 13.92 6.04
N ALA A 238 -0.01 12.94 5.19
CA ALA A 238 0.69 11.72 5.57
C ALA A 238 2.14 12.02 5.99
N LEU A 239 2.87 12.85 5.24
CA LEU A 239 4.24 13.26 5.56
C LEU A 239 4.31 14.01 6.90
N VAL A 240 3.43 14.99 7.10
CA VAL A 240 3.34 15.72 8.37
C VAL A 240 3.01 14.79 9.53
N ALA A 241 2.07 13.86 9.36
CA ALA A 241 1.73 12.88 10.38
C ALA A 241 2.90 11.93 10.73
N LEU A 242 3.83 11.74 9.80
CA LEU A 242 5.07 10.96 10.01
C LEU A 242 6.22 11.82 10.58
N GLY A 243 5.98 13.11 10.85
CA GLY A 243 7.01 14.04 11.31
C GLY A 243 8.06 14.38 10.25
N LEU A 244 7.70 14.30 8.97
CA LEU A 244 8.52 14.72 7.85
C LEU A 244 8.18 16.17 7.46
N PRO A 245 9.16 16.94 6.94
CA PRO A 245 8.92 18.33 6.53
C PRO A 245 7.89 18.41 5.41
N ASP A 246 7.16 19.50 5.40
CA ASP A 246 6.30 19.90 4.32
C ASP A 246 7.13 20.21 3.07
N GLN A 247 6.90 19.50 1.98
CA GLN A 247 7.67 19.70 0.74
C GLN A 247 7.23 20.95 -0.05
N GLU A 248 6.07 21.54 0.28
CA GLU A 248 5.63 22.80 -0.33
C GLU A 248 6.26 24.04 0.35
N ALA A 249 6.92 23.86 1.49
CA ALA A 249 7.58 24.93 2.23
C ALA A 249 9.04 25.21 1.80
N THR A 250 9.54 24.48 0.81
CA THR A 250 10.87 24.65 0.20
C THR A 250 10.76 25.01 -1.26
#